data_9c999a55f61a66ffe5da39494920afb7
#
_entry.id   9c999a55f61a66ffe5da39494920afb7
#
_cell.length_a   1.000
_cell.length_b   1.000
_cell.length_c   1.000
_cell.angle_alpha   90.00
_cell.angle_beta   90.00
_cell.angle_gamma   90.00
#
_symmetry.space_group_name_H-M   'P 1'
#
loop_
_entity.id
_entity.type
_entity.pdbx_description
1 polymer ?
#
loop_
_entity_poly.entity_id
_entity_poly.type
_entity_poly.pdbx_seq_one_letter_code
_entity_poly.pdbx_strand_id
1 'polypeptide(L)'
;MKSESVKKLTQYGVLVAFILILGLTPVGYIKLSPAASITLVHLPVIIGVYFLGLQGGVVLGFFFGLTSLISCFLNPDGIAAIVLGTNTGFGLYNIVLILCILFLPRVLVGVFSALVYRAFARPERSNVLAMAAAGVVGSLTNTVFLLGGLYLLAFEQTAATFGVAGSALLATFLSIISVNGLLEAVAAGIICPAVGKALQATALLAKK
;
A
#
# COMPACT_ATOMS: atom_id res chain seq x y z
N MET A 1 19.54 20.15 16.35
CA MET A 1 19.83 18.86 15.71
C MET A 1 19.20 17.64 16.44
N LYS A 2 19.44 17.41 17.73
CA LYS A 2 18.83 16.26 18.47
C LYS A 2 17.29 16.26 18.45
N SER A 3 16.63 17.40 18.59
CA SER A 3 15.16 17.52 18.62
C SER A 3 14.49 17.11 17.30
N GLU A 4 15.03 17.45 16.14
CA GLU A 4 14.47 17.08 14.84
C GLU A 4 14.63 15.60 14.52
N SER A 5 15.75 14.99 14.92
CA SER A 5 15.96 13.55 14.76
C SER A 5 15.00 12.74 15.64
N VAL A 6 14.77 13.18 16.88
CA VAL A 6 13.79 12.56 17.77
C VAL A 6 12.37 12.67 17.20
N LYS A 7 12.01 13.85 16.67
CA LYS A 7 10.69 14.07 16.04
C LYS A 7 10.47 13.12 14.85
N LYS A 8 11.45 13.00 13.96
CA LYS A 8 11.36 12.07 12.82
C LYS A 8 11.23 10.62 13.29
N LEU A 9 12.03 10.20 14.28
CA LEU A 9 11.96 8.85 14.83
C LEU A 9 10.58 8.55 15.42
N THR A 10 9.99 9.50 16.15
CA THR A 10 8.62 9.38 16.69
C THR A 10 7.60 9.25 15.57
N GLN A 11 7.72 10.04 14.49
CA GLN A 11 6.83 9.94 13.33
C GLN A 11 6.91 8.57 12.66
N TYR A 12 8.12 8.03 12.46
CA TYR A 12 8.30 6.66 11.97
C TYR A 12 7.64 5.64 12.90
N GLY A 13 7.91 5.72 14.21
CA GLY A 13 7.36 4.79 15.19
C GLY A 13 5.84 4.75 15.19
N VAL A 14 5.19 5.92 15.20
CA VAL A 14 3.72 6.02 15.16
C VAL A 14 3.15 5.47 13.85
N LEU A 15 3.73 5.82 12.70
CA LEU A 15 3.24 5.36 11.40
C LEU A 15 3.46 3.85 11.20
N VAL A 16 4.61 3.32 11.65
CA VAL A 16 4.87 1.87 11.65
C VAL A 16 3.87 1.14 12.55
N ALA A 17 3.56 1.69 13.73
CA ALA A 17 2.55 1.10 14.61
C ALA A 17 1.17 1.06 13.93
N PHE A 18 0.76 2.11 13.21
CA PHE A 18 -0.48 2.10 12.42
C PHE A 18 -0.43 1.05 11.30
N ILE A 19 0.70 0.92 10.59
CA ILE A 19 0.87 -0.12 9.56
C ILE A 19 0.74 -1.52 10.17
N LEU A 20 1.36 -1.76 11.34
CA LEU A 20 1.27 -3.04 12.05
C LEU A 20 -0.17 -3.34 12.49
N ILE A 21 -0.85 -2.38 13.12
CA ILE A 21 -2.23 -2.54 13.55
C ILE A 21 -3.14 -2.84 12.35
N LEU A 22 -3.09 -2.03 11.30
CA LEU A 22 -3.91 -2.25 10.11
C LEU A 22 -3.52 -3.52 9.37
N GLY A 23 -2.22 -3.79 9.19
CA GLY A 23 -1.74 -4.94 8.42
C GLY A 23 -1.93 -6.29 9.08
N LEU A 24 -2.04 -6.34 10.42
CA LEU A 24 -2.21 -7.58 11.19
C LEU A 24 -3.64 -7.79 11.73
N THR A 25 -4.54 -6.82 11.50
CA THR A 25 -5.94 -6.91 11.90
C THR A 25 -6.88 -6.89 10.69
N PRO A 26 -8.10 -7.44 10.82
CA PRO A 26 -9.09 -7.39 9.74
C PRO A 26 -9.50 -5.98 9.33
N VAL A 27 -9.25 -4.96 10.16
CA VAL A 27 -9.59 -3.56 9.88
C VAL A 27 -8.83 -3.01 8.67
N GLY A 28 -7.60 -3.48 8.45
CA GLY A 28 -6.79 -3.05 7.30
C GLY A 28 -7.19 -3.68 5.96
N TYR A 29 -8.02 -4.73 5.98
CA TYR A 29 -8.47 -5.46 4.81
C TYR A 29 -9.98 -5.69 4.88
N ILE A 30 -10.76 -4.72 4.41
CA ILE A 30 -12.22 -4.80 4.39
C ILE A 30 -12.64 -5.69 3.22
N LYS A 31 -13.02 -6.94 3.52
CA LYS A 31 -13.48 -7.89 2.52
C LYS A 31 -14.89 -7.52 2.04
N LEU A 32 -15.03 -7.16 0.77
CA LEU A 32 -16.32 -6.88 0.13
C LEU A 32 -16.90 -8.15 -0.50
N SER A 33 -16.05 -9.05 -0.98
CA SER A 33 -16.40 -10.35 -1.55
C SER A 33 -15.20 -11.29 -1.41
N PRO A 34 -15.36 -12.60 -1.72
CA PRO A 34 -14.24 -13.54 -1.71
C PRO A 34 -13.05 -13.14 -2.62
N ALA A 35 -13.34 -12.37 -3.68
CA ALA A 35 -12.35 -11.91 -4.66
C ALA A 35 -11.99 -10.43 -4.52
N ALA A 36 -12.64 -9.68 -3.61
CA ALA A 36 -12.54 -8.24 -3.55
C ALA A 36 -12.35 -7.76 -2.10
N SER A 37 -11.26 -7.05 -1.83
CA SER A 37 -10.99 -6.42 -0.54
C SER A 37 -10.45 -5.02 -0.70
N ILE A 38 -10.93 -4.09 0.11
CA ILE A 38 -10.37 -2.75 0.22
C ILE A 38 -9.21 -2.78 1.21
N THR A 39 -8.04 -2.36 0.77
CA THR A 39 -6.84 -2.30 1.60
C THR A 39 -6.66 -0.89 2.16
N LEU A 40 -6.59 -0.74 3.48
CA LEU A 40 -6.34 0.55 4.15
C LEU A 40 -4.88 0.71 4.60
N VAL A 41 -4.08 -0.34 4.57
CA VAL A 41 -2.70 -0.37 5.10
C VAL A 41 -1.75 0.57 4.34
N HIS A 42 -2.05 0.90 3.09
CA HIS A 42 -1.26 1.84 2.30
C HIS A 42 -1.44 3.31 2.73
N LEU A 43 -2.55 3.66 3.42
CA LEU A 43 -2.82 5.04 3.83
C LEU A 43 -1.73 5.63 4.75
N PRO A 44 -1.27 4.95 5.83
CA PRO A 44 -0.17 5.46 6.65
C PRO A 44 1.13 5.65 5.87
N VAL A 45 1.40 4.82 4.84
CA VAL A 45 2.58 4.98 3.97
C VAL A 45 2.50 6.30 3.21
N ILE A 46 1.34 6.56 2.57
CA ILE A 46 1.11 7.79 1.81
C ILE A 46 1.13 9.03 2.72
N ILE A 47 0.47 8.97 3.87
CA ILE A 47 0.48 10.05 4.87
C ILE A 47 1.92 10.32 5.34
N GLY A 48 2.71 9.26 5.55
CA GLY A 48 4.10 9.37 5.96
C GLY A 48 4.98 10.12 4.95
N VAL A 49 4.68 10.01 3.66
CA VAL A 49 5.37 10.76 2.61
C VAL A 49 5.27 12.27 2.81
N TYR A 50 4.16 12.80 3.32
CA TYR A 50 3.96 14.25 3.51
C TYR A 50 4.89 14.85 4.57
N PHE A 51 5.33 14.04 5.53
CA PHE A 51 6.17 14.47 6.65
C PHE A 51 7.62 14.02 6.53
N LEU A 52 7.84 12.83 5.95
CA LEU A 52 9.13 12.15 5.91
C LEU A 52 9.72 12.08 4.49
N GLY A 53 8.96 12.49 3.48
CA GLY A 53 9.39 12.50 2.07
C GLY A 53 9.62 11.12 1.49
N LEU A 54 10.45 11.03 0.46
CA LEU A 54 10.73 9.79 -0.28
C LEU A 54 11.32 8.70 0.61
N GLN A 55 12.28 9.03 1.47
CA GLN A 55 12.89 8.05 2.39
C GLN A 55 11.83 7.46 3.33
N GLY A 56 10.92 8.31 3.84
CA GLY A 56 9.80 7.87 4.64
C GLY A 56 8.89 6.90 3.89
N GLY A 57 8.54 7.23 2.65
CA GLY A 57 7.74 6.38 1.79
C GLY A 57 8.35 4.99 1.56
N VAL A 58 9.66 4.92 1.29
CA VAL A 58 10.38 3.65 1.08
C VAL A 58 10.40 2.81 2.37
N VAL A 59 10.76 3.41 3.50
CA VAL A 59 10.83 2.70 4.79
C VAL A 59 9.45 2.19 5.22
N LEU A 60 8.42 3.03 5.16
CA LEU A 60 7.06 2.66 5.52
C LEU A 60 6.48 1.63 4.54
N GLY A 61 6.79 1.75 3.24
CA GLY A 61 6.44 0.76 2.23
C GLY A 61 7.07 -0.61 2.49
N PHE A 62 8.31 -0.64 2.97
CA PHE A 62 8.96 -1.87 3.39
C PHE A 62 8.23 -2.53 4.59
N PHE A 63 7.87 -1.75 5.62
CA PHE A 63 7.08 -2.26 6.74
C PHE A 63 5.69 -2.74 6.30
N PHE A 64 5.06 -2.07 5.33
CA PHE A 64 3.81 -2.56 4.74
C PHE A 64 4.03 -3.90 4.01
N GLY A 65 5.11 -4.08 3.25
CA GLY A 65 5.47 -5.37 2.65
C GLY A 65 5.70 -6.46 3.69
N LEU A 66 6.37 -6.13 4.79
CA LEU A 66 6.62 -7.04 5.89
C LEU A 66 5.31 -7.48 6.57
N THR A 67 4.39 -6.56 6.86
CA THR A 67 3.07 -6.91 7.42
C THR A 67 2.24 -7.75 6.44
N SER A 68 2.34 -7.49 5.13
CA SER A 68 1.69 -8.32 4.12
C SER A 68 2.23 -9.75 4.12
N LEU A 69 3.55 -9.92 4.26
CA LEU A 69 4.16 -11.24 4.39
C LEU A 69 3.70 -11.96 5.67
N ILE A 70 3.72 -11.28 6.82
CA ILE A 70 3.25 -11.85 8.09
C ILE A 70 1.76 -12.23 7.98
N SER A 71 0.93 -11.40 7.35
CA SER A 71 -0.48 -11.68 7.12
C SER A 71 -0.72 -12.93 6.28
N CYS A 72 0.16 -13.23 5.30
CA CYS A 72 0.09 -14.46 4.52
C CYS A 72 0.25 -15.72 5.39
N PHE A 73 0.97 -15.64 6.50
CA PHE A 73 1.10 -16.77 7.44
C PHE A 73 -0.05 -16.83 8.46
N LEU A 74 -0.54 -15.67 8.92
CA LEU A 74 -1.58 -15.59 9.94
C LEU A 74 -2.99 -15.80 9.38
N ASN A 75 -3.25 -15.30 8.18
CA ASN A 75 -4.55 -15.30 7.52
C ASN A 75 -4.38 -15.67 6.04
N PRO A 76 -3.99 -16.92 5.73
CA PRO A 76 -3.71 -17.34 4.36
C PRO A 76 -4.95 -17.20 3.47
N ASP A 77 -4.74 -16.54 2.32
CA ASP A 77 -5.70 -16.39 1.24
C ASP A 77 -5.14 -16.96 -0.07
N GLY A 78 -5.84 -16.78 -1.19
CA GLY A 78 -5.38 -17.25 -2.50
C GLY A 78 -4.02 -16.67 -2.91
N ILE A 79 -3.74 -15.40 -2.60
CA ILE A 79 -2.45 -14.77 -2.89
C ILE A 79 -1.35 -15.39 -2.01
N ALA A 80 -1.63 -15.62 -0.73
CA ALA A 80 -0.72 -16.30 0.18
C ALA A 80 -0.39 -17.71 -0.32
N ALA A 81 -1.38 -18.45 -0.81
CA ALA A 81 -1.16 -19.79 -1.38
C ALA A 81 -0.20 -19.78 -2.57
N ILE A 82 -0.34 -18.79 -3.46
CA ILE A 82 0.54 -18.62 -4.62
C ILE A 82 1.96 -18.24 -4.16
N VAL A 83 2.07 -17.21 -3.33
CA VAL A 83 3.36 -16.62 -2.96
C VAL A 83 4.17 -17.54 -2.05
N LEU A 84 3.51 -18.26 -1.13
CA LEU A 84 4.15 -19.23 -0.24
C LEU A 84 4.30 -20.62 -0.84
N GLY A 85 3.69 -20.89 -2.00
CA GLY A 85 3.79 -22.18 -2.67
C GLY A 85 3.18 -23.32 -1.87
N THR A 86 2.08 -23.08 -1.16
CA THR A 86 1.44 -24.11 -0.30
C THR A 86 1.03 -25.35 -1.07
N ASN A 87 0.72 -25.21 -2.36
CA ASN A 87 0.30 -26.31 -3.24
C ASN A 87 1.46 -26.86 -4.10
N THR A 88 2.58 -26.13 -4.23
CA THR A 88 3.67 -26.47 -5.15
C THR A 88 4.99 -26.73 -4.44
N GLY A 89 5.06 -26.45 -3.15
CA GLY A 89 6.30 -26.48 -2.35
C GLY A 89 7.03 -25.13 -2.39
N PHE A 90 7.69 -24.80 -1.28
CA PHE A 90 8.46 -23.56 -1.15
C PHE A 90 9.85 -23.70 -1.79
N GLY A 91 10.21 -22.78 -2.68
CA GLY A 91 11.51 -22.76 -3.36
C GLY A 91 11.99 -21.35 -3.69
N LEU A 92 13.08 -21.25 -4.44
CA LEU A 92 13.66 -19.96 -4.86
C LEU A 92 12.65 -19.09 -5.62
N TYR A 93 11.79 -19.70 -6.42
CA TYR A 93 10.72 -19.01 -7.14
C TYR A 93 9.77 -18.26 -6.17
N ASN A 94 9.40 -18.87 -5.05
CA ASN A 94 8.54 -18.24 -4.05
C ASN A 94 9.19 -17.03 -3.39
N ILE A 95 10.53 -17.05 -3.21
CA ILE A 95 11.27 -15.87 -2.72
C ILE A 95 11.15 -14.72 -3.72
N VAL A 96 11.27 -15.00 -5.02
CA VAL A 96 11.07 -13.99 -6.07
C VAL A 96 9.64 -13.46 -6.04
N LEU A 97 8.62 -14.33 -5.90
CA LEU A 97 7.21 -13.90 -5.79
C LEU A 97 6.99 -13.02 -4.54
N ILE A 98 7.55 -13.39 -3.38
CA ILE A 98 7.49 -12.57 -2.16
C ILE A 98 8.05 -11.17 -2.42
N LEU A 99 9.24 -11.08 -2.99
CA LEU A 99 9.88 -9.78 -3.25
C LEU A 99 9.11 -8.96 -4.29
N CYS A 100 8.68 -9.56 -5.39
CA CYS A 100 8.06 -8.84 -6.49
C CYS A 100 6.55 -8.57 -6.28
N ILE A 101 5.84 -9.41 -5.53
CA ILE A 101 4.39 -9.28 -5.35
C ILE A 101 4.04 -8.67 -3.99
N LEU A 102 4.81 -8.96 -2.91
CA LEU A 102 4.50 -8.41 -1.59
C LEU A 102 5.33 -7.15 -1.26
N PHE A 103 6.62 -7.10 -1.59
CA PHE A 103 7.44 -5.95 -1.20
C PHE A 103 7.49 -4.85 -2.25
N LEU A 104 7.75 -5.18 -3.51
CA LEU A 104 7.94 -4.18 -4.56
C LEU A 104 6.73 -3.24 -4.71
N PRO A 105 5.48 -3.70 -4.82
CA PRO A 105 4.32 -2.81 -4.93
C PRO A 105 4.20 -1.87 -3.73
N ARG A 106 4.47 -2.36 -2.53
CA ARG A 106 4.34 -1.60 -1.27
C ARG A 106 5.40 -0.50 -1.15
N VAL A 107 6.62 -0.80 -1.55
CA VAL A 107 7.69 0.23 -1.64
C VAL A 107 7.37 1.25 -2.73
N LEU A 108 6.87 0.80 -3.89
CA LEU A 108 6.48 1.68 -4.99
C LEU A 108 5.31 2.61 -4.63
N VAL A 109 4.38 2.19 -3.78
CA VAL A 109 3.36 3.09 -3.18
C VAL A 109 4.03 4.31 -2.57
N GLY A 110 5.02 4.11 -1.70
CA GLY A 110 5.75 5.19 -1.06
C GLY A 110 6.53 6.05 -2.06
N VAL A 111 7.19 5.43 -3.03
CA VAL A 111 7.98 6.13 -4.05
C VAL A 111 7.10 7.00 -4.95
N PHE A 112 6.06 6.44 -5.57
CA PHE A 112 5.22 7.19 -6.49
C PHE A 112 4.39 8.25 -5.78
N SER A 113 3.87 7.96 -4.58
CA SER A 113 3.22 8.99 -3.76
C SER A 113 4.15 10.15 -3.44
N ALA A 114 5.43 9.88 -3.14
CA ALA A 114 6.41 10.93 -2.86
C ALA A 114 6.74 11.77 -4.09
N LEU A 115 6.89 11.13 -5.25
CA LEU A 115 7.16 11.83 -6.50
C LEU A 115 5.98 12.73 -6.89
N VAL A 116 4.74 12.22 -6.82
CA VAL A 116 3.54 12.99 -7.13
C VAL A 116 3.35 14.13 -6.13
N TYR A 117 3.48 13.85 -4.83
CA TYR A 117 3.36 14.88 -3.82
C TYR A 117 4.37 16.01 -4.07
N ARG A 118 5.65 15.68 -4.33
CA ARG A 118 6.72 16.66 -4.60
C ARG A 118 6.45 17.45 -5.88
N ALA A 119 5.87 16.83 -6.91
CA ALA A 119 5.58 17.51 -8.18
C ALA A 119 4.45 18.56 -8.05
N PHE A 120 3.46 18.31 -7.19
CA PHE A 120 2.30 19.18 -7.04
C PHE A 120 2.33 20.08 -5.79
N ALA A 121 3.18 19.78 -4.79
CA ALA A 121 3.27 20.56 -3.57
C ALA A 121 3.87 21.97 -3.83
N ARG A 122 3.26 22.99 -3.24
CA ARG A 122 3.70 24.40 -3.32
C ARG A 122 3.91 24.94 -1.90
N PRO A 123 5.03 25.67 -1.64
CA PRO A 123 5.36 26.17 -0.29
C PRO A 123 4.30 27.11 0.30
N GLU A 124 3.63 27.89 -0.54
CA GLU A 124 2.74 28.98 -0.11
C GLU A 124 1.24 28.60 -0.12
N ARG A 125 0.88 27.37 -0.48
CA ARG A 125 -0.52 26.94 -0.61
C ARG A 125 -0.85 25.74 0.27
N SER A 126 -2.14 25.61 0.55
CA SER A 126 -2.68 24.38 1.11
C SER A 126 -2.44 23.22 0.11
N ASN A 127 -1.58 22.25 0.49
CA ASN A 127 -1.16 21.15 -0.38
C ASN A 127 -2.22 20.01 -0.45
N VAL A 128 -3.50 20.32 -0.23
CA VAL A 128 -4.60 19.33 -0.24
C VAL A 128 -4.66 18.57 -1.56
N LEU A 129 -4.55 19.31 -2.69
CA LEU A 129 -4.58 18.70 -4.02
C LEU A 129 -3.37 17.78 -4.25
N ALA A 130 -2.17 18.20 -3.81
CA ALA A 130 -0.97 17.38 -3.88
C ALA A 130 -1.10 16.11 -3.03
N MET A 131 -1.69 16.22 -1.83
CA MET A 131 -1.97 15.09 -0.95
C MET A 131 -3.01 14.15 -1.56
N ALA A 132 -4.09 14.69 -2.14
CA ALA A 132 -5.12 13.90 -2.80
C ALA A 132 -4.56 13.14 -4.02
N ALA A 133 -3.82 13.83 -4.88
CA ALA A 133 -3.18 13.21 -6.05
C ALA A 133 -2.19 12.11 -5.65
N ALA A 134 -1.36 12.35 -4.62
CA ALA A 134 -0.45 11.35 -4.09
C ALA A 134 -1.22 10.15 -3.48
N GLY A 135 -2.37 10.39 -2.85
CA GLY A 135 -3.27 9.35 -2.34
C GLY A 135 -3.80 8.46 -3.46
N VAL A 136 -4.36 9.06 -4.50
CA VAL A 136 -4.91 8.35 -5.66
C VAL A 136 -3.83 7.53 -6.36
N VAL A 137 -2.68 8.15 -6.67
CA VAL A 137 -1.59 7.46 -7.39
C VAL A 137 -0.99 6.35 -6.53
N GLY A 138 -0.77 6.59 -5.24
CA GLY A 138 -0.26 5.57 -4.33
C GLY A 138 -1.17 4.35 -4.24
N SER A 139 -2.48 4.56 -4.09
CA SER A 139 -3.47 3.48 -4.06
C SER A 139 -3.49 2.69 -5.37
N LEU A 140 -3.60 3.36 -6.52
CA LEU A 140 -3.57 2.69 -7.82
C LEU A 140 -2.27 1.92 -8.05
N THR A 141 -1.13 2.47 -7.60
CA THR A 141 0.17 1.79 -7.65
C THR A 141 0.12 0.44 -6.94
N ASN A 142 -0.45 0.39 -5.72
CA ASN A 142 -0.59 -0.86 -4.98
C ASN A 142 -1.34 -1.91 -5.80
N THR A 143 -2.51 -1.58 -6.32
CA THR A 143 -3.39 -2.51 -7.03
C THR A 143 -2.78 -2.95 -8.37
N VAL A 144 -2.30 -2.01 -9.17
CA VAL A 144 -1.74 -2.30 -10.51
C VAL A 144 -0.48 -3.16 -10.42
N PHE A 145 0.45 -2.82 -9.52
CA PHE A 145 1.70 -3.59 -9.41
C PHE A 145 1.50 -4.95 -8.72
N LEU A 146 0.55 -5.07 -7.79
CA LEU A 146 0.19 -6.36 -7.20
C LEU A 146 -0.40 -7.30 -8.26
N LEU A 147 -1.45 -6.86 -8.96
CA LEU A 147 -2.13 -7.68 -9.98
C LEU A 147 -1.22 -7.90 -11.20
N GLY A 148 -0.45 -6.88 -11.60
CA GLY A 148 0.55 -7.01 -12.65
C GLY A 148 1.63 -8.04 -12.32
N GLY A 149 2.12 -8.03 -11.09
CA GLY A 149 3.08 -9.03 -10.59
C GLY A 149 2.50 -10.45 -10.62
N LEU A 150 1.27 -10.64 -10.16
CA LEU A 150 0.56 -11.92 -10.24
C LEU A 150 0.38 -12.38 -11.68
N TYR A 151 -0.01 -11.46 -12.59
CA TYR A 151 -0.21 -11.78 -14.00
C TYR A 151 1.10 -12.18 -14.70
N LEU A 152 2.18 -11.46 -14.45
CA LEU A 152 3.45 -11.68 -15.15
C LEU A 152 4.27 -12.84 -14.57
N LEU A 153 4.21 -13.05 -13.25
CA LEU A 153 5.09 -13.98 -12.57
C LEU A 153 4.40 -15.27 -12.13
N ALA A 154 3.06 -15.27 -11.96
CA ALA A 154 2.33 -16.41 -11.41
C ALA A 154 1.00 -16.67 -12.16
N PHE A 155 1.00 -16.52 -13.48
CA PHE A 155 -0.19 -16.56 -14.32
C PHE A 155 -1.05 -17.81 -14.11
N GLU A 156 -0.46 -19.00 -14.25
CA GLU A 156 -1.19 -20.28 -14.16
C GLU A 156 -1.74 -20.50 -12.74
N GLN A 157 -0.93 -20.24 -11.70
CA GLN A 157 -1.36 -20.39 -10.32
C GLN A 157 -2.48 -19.38 -9.98
N THR A 158 -2.39 -18.17 -10.53
CA THR A 158 -3.39 -17.13 -10.33
C THR A 158 -4.70 -17.49 -11.02
N ALA A 159 -4.67 -17.92 -12.27
CA ALA A 159 -5.86 -18.36 -12.99
C ALA A 159 -6.56 -19.51 -12.26
N ALA A 160 -5.81 -20.51 -11.81
CA ALA A 160 -6.32 -21.62 -11.02
C ALA A 160 -6.93 -21.16 -9.67
N THR A 161 -6.26 -20.25 -8.97
CA THR A 161 -6.72 -19.71 -7.67
C THR A 161 -8.00 -18.90 -7.80
N PHE A 162 -8.12 -18.10 -8.87
CA PHE A 162 -9.35 -17.32 -9.15
C PHE A 162 -10.45 -18.17 -9.82
N GLY A 163 -10.17 -19.42 -10.20
CA GLY A 163 -11.13 -20.31 -10.86
C GLY A 163 -11.57 -19.83 -12.23
N VAL A 164 -10.69 -19.13 -12.95
CA VAL A 164 -10.98 -18.57 -14.28
C VAL A 164 -10.07 -19.17 -15.33
N ALA A 165 -10.57 -19.27 -16.58
CA ALA A 165 -9.70 -19.62 -17.70
C ALA A 165 -8.61 -18.56 -17.88
N GLY A 166 -7.40 -18.94 -18.28
CA GLY A 166 -6.29 -18.00 -18.45
C GLY A 166 -6.63 -16.84 -19.39
N SER A 167 -7.42 -17.07 -20.45
CA SER A 167 -7.91 -16.04 -21.35
C SER A 167 -8.83 -14.99 -20.68
N ALA A 168 -9.49 -15.34 -19.57
CA ALA A 168 -10.38 -14.45 -18.81
C ALA A 168 -9.65 -13.72 -17.67
N LEU A 169 -8.42 -14.11 -17.29
CA LEU A 169 -7.70 -13.56 -16.14
C LEU A 169 -7.48 -12.05 -16.27
N LEU A 170 -7.11 -11.57 -17.47
CA LEU A 170 -6.93 -10.14 -17.72
C LEU A 170 -8.23 -9.36 -17.52
N ALA A 171 -9.36 -9.86 -18.02
CA ALA A 171 -10.66 -9.23 -17.84
C ALA A 171 -11.06 -9.20 -16.35
N THR A 172 -10.78 -10.27 -15.61
CA THR A 172 -10.98 -10.35 -14.17
C THR A 172 -10.16 -9.28 -13.45
N PHE A 173 -8.89 -9.12 -13.78
CA PHE A 173 -8.02 -8.10 -13.19
C PHE A 173 -8.46 -6.68 -13.51
N LEU A 174 -8.84 -6.42 -14.76
CA LEU A 174 -9.40 -5.11 -15.13
C LEU A 174 -10.68 -4.79 -14.36
N SER A 175 -11.54 -5.78 -14.12
CA SER A 175 -12.72 -5.62 -13.26
C SER A 175 -12.33 -5.30 -11.81
N ILE A 176 -11.35 -5.99 -11.23
CA ILE A 176 -10.86 -5.72 -9.87
C ILE A 176 -10.26 -4.31 -9.78
N ILE A 177 -9.44 -3.90 -10.74
CA ILE A 177 -8.87 -2.55 -10.79
C ILE A 177 -9.98 -1.49 -10.88
N SER A 178 -10.98 -1.72 -11.73
CA SER A 178 -12.07 -0.77 -11.94
C SER A 178 -12.99 -0.62 -10.74
N VAL A 179 -13.22 -1.67 -9.96
CA VAL A 179 -14.10 -1.62 -8.79
C VAL A 179 -13.30 -1.32 -7.53
N ASN A 180 -12.40 -2.23 -7.13
CA ASN A 180 -11.66 -2.08 -5.87
C ASN A 180 -10.62 -0.98 -5.95
N GLY A 181 -9.83 -0.95 -7.04
CA GLY A 181 -8.78 0.05 -7.23
C GLY A 181 -9.35 1.47 -7.26
N LEU A 182 -10.52 1.67 -7.90
CA LEU A 182 -11.17 2.98 -7.91
C LEU A 182 -11.71 3.37 -6.53
N LEU A 183 -12.36 2.45 -5.81
CA LEU A 183 -12.86 2.71 -4.46
C LEU A 183 -11.71 3.04 -3.49
N GLU A 184 -10.62 2.28 -3.54
CA GLU A 184 -9.41 2.55 -2.75
C GLU A 184 -8.78 3.90 -3.11
N ALA A 185 -8.71 4.23 -4.40
CA ALA A 185 -8.14 5.50 -4.86
C ALA A 185 -8.98 6.70 -4.40
N VAL A 186 -10.32 6.61 -4.46
CA VAL A 186 -11.23 7.64 -3.96
C VAL A 186 -11.08 7.78 -2.44
N ALA A 187 -11.08 6.67 -1.71
CA ALA A 187 -10.87 6.68 -0.26
C ALA A 187 -9.53 7.32 0.11
N ALA A 188 -8.44 6.93 -0.54
CA ALA A 188 -7.11 7.52 -0.32
C ALA A 188 -7.06 9.00 -0.70
N GLY A 189 -7.70 9.39 -1.80
CA GLY A 189 -7.80 10.78 -2.25
C GLY A 189 -8.55 11.70 -1.27
N ILE A 190 -9.41 11.15 -0.42
CA ILE A 190 -10.16 11.89 0.61
C ILE A 190 -9.47 11.79 1.98
N ILE A 191 -9.14 10.58 2.43
CA ILE A 191 -8.63 10.33 3.79
C ILE A 191 -7.22 10.91 3.95
N CYS A 192 -6.34 10.71 2.98
CA CYS A 192 -4.95 11.16 3.09
C CYS A 192 -4.80 12.68 3.25
N PRO A 193 -5.48 13.53 2.46
CA PRO A 193 -5.43 14.97 2.69
C PRO A 193 -6.14 15.41 3.97
N ALA A 194 -7.25 14.76 4.36
CA ALA A 194 -7.95 15.08 5.60
C ALA A 194 -7.07 14.83 6.83
N VAL A 195 -6.46 13.65 6.93
CA VAL A 195 -5.53 13.30 8.03
C VAL A 195 -4.25 14.13 7.92
N GLY A 196 -3.69 14.30 6.74
CA GLY A 196 -2.47 15.10 6.53
C GLY A 196 -2.64 16.55 7.00
N LYS A 197 -3.79 17.19 6.69
CA LYS A 197 -4.11 18.54 7.20
C LYS A 197 -4.31 18.58 8.71
N ALA A 198 -5.02 17.63 9.28
CA ALA A 198 -5.22 17.57 10.73
C ALA A 198 -3.88 17.48 11.47
N LEU A 199 -2.97 16.61 11.01
CA LEU A 199 -1.64 16.48 11.59
C LEU A 199 -0.76 17.73 11.38
N GLN A 200 -0.89 18.44 10.26
CA GLN A 200 -0.19 19.71 10.06
C GLN A 200 -0.71 20.80 11.01
N ALA A 201 -2.02 20.88 11.23
CA ALA A 201 -2.63 21.85 12.15
C ALA A 201 -2.17 21.62 13.59
N THR A 202 -2.11 20.39 14.08
CA THR A 202 -1.61 20.07 15.43
C THR A 202 -0.12 20.40 15.59
N ALA A 203 0.69 20.17 14.54
CA ALA A 203 2.11 20.52 14.55
C ALA A 203 2.36 22.04 14.58
N LEU A 204 1.45 22.85 14.02
CA LEU A 204 1.50 24.32 14.11
C LEU A 204 1.08 24.83 15.49
N LEU A 205 0.08 24.21 16.12
CA LEU A 205 -0.36 24.56 17.48
C LEU A 205 0.71 24.24 18.54
N ALA A 206 1.47 23.16 18.35
CA ALA A 206 2.57 22.79 19.25
C ALA A 206 3.81 23.70 19.17
N LYS A 207 3.86 24.64 18.20
CA LYS A 207 4.95 25.62 18.05
C LYS A 207 4.64 26.99 18.68
N LYS A 208 3.43 27.20 19.16
CA LYS A 208 3.02 28.36 19.95
C LYS A 208 3.16 28.09 21.44
#